data_d45f07ef2bd209600dff857130c57d1a
#
_entry.id   d45f07ef2bd209600dff857130c57d1a
#
_cell.length_a   1.000
_cell.length_b   1.000
_cell.length_c   1.000
_cell.angle_alpha   90.00
_cell.angle_beta   90.00
_cell.angle_gamma   90.00
#
_symmetry.space_group_name_H-M   'P 1'
#
loop_
_entity.id
_entity.type
_entity.pdbx_description
1 polymer ?
#
loop_
_entity_poly.entity_id
_entity_poly.type
_entity_poly.pdbx_seq_one_letter_code
_entity_poly.pdbx_strand_id
1 'polypeptide(L)' 'MEPKDSTQPKTRLIPVNKWNEYHQWPPVGGLRHLIFYGKTNGFDKVIRRCGRRVLIDEAAFFQWMEEQNAGK' A
#
# COMPACT_ATOMS: atom_id res chain seq x y z
N MET A 1 -0.38 -10.65 25.54
CA MET A 1 -0.09 -10.48 24.89
C MET A 1 0.25 -9.70 24.20
N GLU A 2 0.04 -9.45 24.01
CA GLU A 2 0.36 -8.99 23.26
C GLU A 2 1.10 -8.12 22.84
N PRO A 3 1.46 -8.00 23.22
CA PRO A 3 2.54 -7.13 22.94
C PRO A 3 2.80 -6.86 21.50
N LYS A 4 2.55 -7.77 20.68
CA LYS A 4 2.68 -7.48 19.28
C LYS A 4 1.72 -6.41 18.85
N ASP A 5 0.66 -6.26 19.59
CA ASP A 5 -0.27 -5.19 19.30
C ASP A 5 0.38 -3.84 19.48
N SER A 6 1.21 -3.73 20.48
CA SER A 6 1.85 -2.45 20.74
C SER A 6 2.90 -2.13 19.68
N THR A 7 3.43 -3.15 19.03
CA THR A 7 4.44 -2.91 18.01
C THR A 7 3.84 -2.85 16.61
N GLN A 8 2.57 -3.18 16.48
CA GLN A 8 1.91 -3.15 15.20
C GLN A 8 1.54 -1.75 14.80
N PRO A 9 1.81 -1.34 13.58
CA PRO A 9 1.27 -0.07 13.12
C PRO A 9 -0.24 -0.19 12.98
N LYS A 10 -0.90 0.94 12.93
CA LYS A 10 -2.34 0.96 12.78
C LYS A 10 -2.71 0.82 11.33
N THR A 11 -2.18 -0.18 10.71
CA THR A 11 -2.39 -0.41 9.30
C THR A 11 -2.41 -1.89 9.05
N ARG A 12 -2.81 -2.22 7.85
CA ARG A 12 -2.87 -3.59 7.41
C ARG A 12 -1.98 -3.73 6.18
N LEU A 13 -1.27 -4.84 6.10
CA LEU A 13 -0.47 -5.12 4.91
C LEU A 13 -1.25 -6.09 4.05
N ILE A 14 -1.61 -5.66 2.87
CA ILE A 14 -2.46 -6.43 1.98
C ILE A 14 -1.67 -6.82 0.74
N PRO A 15 -1.59 -8.11 0.42
CA PRO A 15 -0.93 -8.51 -0.82
C PRO A 15 -1.61 -7.87 -2.02
N VAL A 16 -0.82 -7.55 -3.03
CA VAL A 16 -1.34 -6.85 -4.21
C VAL A 16 -2.52 -7.59 -4.82
N ASN A 17 -2.40 -8.91 -4.95
CA ASN A 17 -3.46 -9.68 -5.59
C ASN A 17 -4.68 -9.88 -4.70
N LYS A 18 -4.62 -9.39 -3.46
CA LYS A 18 -5.75 -9.48 -2.55
C LYS A 18 -6.37 -8.12 -2.27
N TRP A 19 -5.78 -7.07 -2.80
CA TRP A 19 -6.24 -5.72 -2.52
C TRP A 19 -7.72 -5.54 -2.84
N ASN A 20 -8.16 -6.09 -3.95
CA ASN A 20 -9.54 -5.90 -4.39
C ASN A 20 -10.55 -6.70 -3.57
N GLU A 21 -10.08 -7.54 -2.64
CA GLU A 21 -10.98 -8.17 -1.70
C GLU A 21 -11.41 -7.19 -0.62
N TYR A 22 -10.63 -6.14 -0.43
CA TYR A 22 -10.90 -5.13 0.61
C TYR A 22 -11.30 -3.79 0.02
N HIS A 23 -10.85 -3.48 -1.16
CA HIS A 23 -11.07 -2.19 -1.79
C HIS A 23 -11.37 -2.38 -3.26
N GLN A 24 -12.34 -1.64 -3.76
CA GLN A 24 -12.69 -1.74 -5.17
C GLN A 24 -11.69 -1.06 -6.07
N TRP A 25 -10.99 -0.07 -5.56
CA TRP A 25 -10.06 0.71 -6.36
C TRP A 25 -8.74 0.86 -5.62
N PRO A 26 -7.63 0.84 -6.30
CA PRO A 26 -7.48 0.62 -7.75
C PRO A 26 -7.58 -0.87 -8.08
N PRO A 27 -7.89 -1.21 -9.32
CA PRO A 27 -7.84 -2.62 -9.71
C PRO A 27 -6.40 -3.12 -9.72
N VAL A 28 -6.24 -4.43 -9.72
CA VAL A 28 -4.91 -5.02 -9.64
C VAL A 28 -3.99 -4.51 -10.73
N GLY A 29 -4.51 -4.36 -11.95
CA GLY A 29 -3.69 -3.83 -13.03
C GLY A 29 -3.18 -2.45 -12.74
N GLY A 30 -4.04 -1.61 -12.18
CA GLY A 30 -3.65 -0.26 -11.80
C GLY A 30 -2.61 -0.26 -10.70
N LEU A 31 -2.78 -1.16 -9.72
CA LEU A 31 -1.80 -1.27 -8.65
C LEU A 31 -0.45 -1.67 -9.19
N ARG A 32 -0.41 -2.63 -10.10
CA ARG A 32 0.86 -3.06 -10.67
C ARG A 32 1.53 -1.93 -11.42
N HIS A 33 0.74 -1.12 -12.09
CA HIS A 33 1.26 0.06 -12.77
C HIS A 33 1.87 1.04 -11.78
N LEU A 34 1.17 1.31 -10.69
CA LEU A 34 1.67 2.21 -9.66
C LEU A 34 2.97 1.69 -9.06
N ILE A 35 3.04 0.39 -8.84
CA ILE A 35 4.24 -0.22 -8.28
C ILE A 35 5.41 -0.11 -9.26
N PHE A 36 5.15 -0.35 -10.53
CA PHE A 36 6.17 -0.31 -11.54
C PHE A 36 6.83 1.08 -11.62
N TYR A 37 6.01 2.12 -11.50
CA TYR A 37 6.51 3.49 -11.54
C TYR A 37 6.68 4.10 -10.16
N GLY A 38 6.85 3.24 -9.14
CA GLY A 38 6.86 3.70 -7.76
C GLY A 38 7.90 4.75 -7.45
N LYS A 39 9.05 4.71 -8.12
CA LYS A 39 10.10 5.69 -7.84
C LYS A 39 9.74 7.05 -8.40
N THR A 40 8.92 7.08 -9.43
CA THR A 40 8.53 8.33 -10.05
C THR A 40 7.34 8.96 -9.36
N ASN A 41 6.38 8.14 -8.96
CA ASN A 41 5.14 8.66 -8.41
C ASN A 41 5.08 8.62 -6.88
N GLY A 42 6.14 8.13 -6.25
CA GLY A 42 6.19 8.07 -4.80
C GLY A 42 5.51 6.87 -4.20
N PHE A 43 4.99 5.97 -5.02
CA PHE A 43 4.26 4.82 -4.51
C PHE A 43 5.17 3.82 -3.79
N ASP A 44 6.48 3.93 -4.00
CA ASP A 44 7.42 3.04 -3.33
C ASP A 44 7.28 3.09 -1.82
N LYS A 45 6.88 4.22 -1.28
CA LYS A 45 6.75 4.33 0.18
C LYS A 45 5.49 3.65 0.70
N VAL A 46 4.61 3.23 -0.20
CA VAL A 46 3.37 2.55 0.17
C VAL A 46 3.57 1.05 0.23
N ILE A 47 4.51 0.52 -0.52
CA ILE A 47 4.67 -0.92 -0.62
C ILE A 47 5.72 -1.42 0.35
N ARG A 48 5.52 -2.66 0.78
CA ARG A 48 6.45 -3.36 1.65
C ARG A 48 6.80 -4.67 0.96
N ARG A 49 8.07 -4.92 0.81
CA ARG A 49 8.53 -6.14 0.18
C ARG A 49 8.99 -7.12 1.23
N CYS A 50 8.50 -8.34 1.10
CA CYS A 50 8.90 -9.41 2.01
C CYS A 50 9.22 -10.61 1.15
N GLY A 51 10.50 -10.84 0.93
CA GLY A 51 10.93 -11.85 0.00
C GLY A 51 10.40 -11.53 -1.39
N ARG A 52 9.65 -12.44 -1.94
CA ARG A 52 9.07 -12.24 -3.26
C ARG A 52 7.71 -11.59 -3.22
N ARG A 53 7.20 -11.37 -2.03
CA ARG A 53 5.86 -10.83 -1.90
C ARG A 53 5.92 -9.32 -1.87
N VAL A 54 4.94 -8.72 -2.52
CA VAL A 54 4.76 -7.28 -2.50
C VAL A 54 3.45 -7.03 -1.77
N LEU A 55 3.54 -6.30 -0.68
CA LEU A 55 2.40 -5.99 0.16
C LEU A 55 2.16 -4.49 0.12
N ILE A 56 0.91 -4.10 0.27
CA ILE A 56 0.55 -2.70 0.30
C ILE A 56 0.18 -2.32 1.72
N ASP A 57 0.85 -1.28 2.22
CA ASP A 57 0.54 -0.71 3.51
C ASP A 57 -0.71 0.14 3.35
N GLU A 58 -1.81 -0.32 3.91
CA GLU A 58 -3.10 0.30 3.68
C GLU A 58 -3.13 1.76 4.13
N ALA A 59 -2.64 2.02 5.31
CA ALA A 59 -2.63 3.40 5.83
C ALA A 59 -1.73 4.29 4.98
N ALA A 60 -0.57 3.77 4.59
CA ALA A 60 0.34 4.55 3.76
C ALA A 60 -0.26 4.82 2.39
N PHE A 61 -1.06 3.89 1.88
CA PHE A 61 -1.72 4.08 0.60
C PHE A 61 -2.65 5.30 0.66
N PHE A 62 -3.47 5.36 1.69
CA PHE A 62 -4.40 6.47 1.79
C PHE A 62 -3.69 7.79 2.06
N GLN A 63 -2.61 7.76 2.79
CA GLN A 63 -1.82 8.96 3.00
C GLN A 63 -1.19 9.42 1.69
N TRP A 64 -0.65 8.49 0.92
CA TRP A 64 -0.09 8.81 -0.39
C TRP A 64 -1.15 9.43 -1.30
N MET A 65 -2.35 8.88 -1.26
CA MET A 65 -3.45 9.40 -2.08
C MET A 65 -3.79 10.82 -1.68
N GLU A 66 -3.80 11.11 -0.38
CA GLU A 66 -4.05 12.45 0.09
C GLU A 66 -2.99 13.43 -0.40
N GLU A 67 -1.76 12.98 -0.40
CA GLU A 67 -0.66 13.82 -0.87
C GLU A 67 -0.79 14.12 -2.35
N GLN A 68 -1.28 13.16 -3.13
CA GLN A 68 -1.48 13.40 -4.55
C GLN A 68 -2.55 14.45 -4.76
N ASN A 69 -3.60 14.41 -3.97
CA ASN A 69 -4.66 15.41 -4.07
C ASN A 69 -4.18 16.77 -3.61
N ALA A 70 -3.44 16.80 -2.52
CA ALA A 70 -2.97 18.06 -1.96
C ALA A 70 -1.98 18.74 -2.88
N GLY A 71 -1.28 17.98 -3.68
CA GLY A 71 -0.29 18.53 -4.58
C GLY A 71 -0.88 19.26 -5.76
N LYS A 72 -2.17 19.20 -5.90
CA LYS A 72 -2.85 19.91 -6.99
C LYS A 72 -3.29 21.30 -6.55
#